data_e9a5a9f372ac5ba935110fc4f8357f13
#
_entry.id   e9a5a9f372ac5ba935110fc4f8357f13
#
_cell.length_a   1.000
_cell.length_b   1.000
_cell.length_c   1.000
_cell.angle_alpha   90.00
_cell.angle_beta   90.00
_cell.angle_gamma   90.00
#
_symmetry.space_group_name_H-M   'P 1'
#
loop_
_entity.id
_entity.type
_entity.pdbx_description
1 polymer ?
#
loop_
_entity_poly.entity_id
_entity_poly.type
_entity_poly.pdbx_seq_one_letter_code
_entity_poly.pdbx_strand_id
1 'polypeptide(L)' 'PVVSVNDVAGLLSLTHRSANGLVAQFVELGILEEITGYQRNRMFVFRKYLGLFG' A
#
# COMPACT_ATOMS: atom_id res chain seq x y z
N PRO A 1 3.23 8.86 5.10
CA PRO A 1 2.03 8.88 4.29
C PRO A 1 1.32 7.53 4.28
N VAL A 2 0.02 7.57 4.36
CA VAL A 2 -0.84 6.40 4.37
C VAL A 2 -1.61 6.36 3.07
N VAL A 3 -1.65 5.17 2.45
CA VAL A 3 -2.35 5.00 1.18
C VAL A 3 -3.26 3.77 1.25
N SER A 4 -4.31 3.78 0.45
CA SER A 4 -5.18 2.62 0.25
C SER A 4 -4.92 2.03 -1.13
N VAL A 5 -5.47 0.83 -1.38
CA VAL A 5 -5.38 0.23 -2.72
C VAL A 5 -6.04 1.14 -3.76
N ASN A 6 -7.17 1.77 -3.39
CA ASN A 6 -7.84 2.70 -4.29
C ASN A 6 -6.97 3.91 -4.62
N ASP A 7 -6.22 4.40 -3.65
CA ASP A 7 -5.30 5.51 -3.88
C ASP A 7 -4.24 5.12 -4.90
N VAL A 8 -3.66 3.94 -4.75
CA VAL A 8 -2.64 3.45 -5.68
C VAL A 8 -3.24 3.28 -7.07
N ALA A 9 -4.45 2.72 -7.15
CA ALA A 9 -5.12 2.53 -8.44
C ALA A 9 -5.33 3.87 -9.14
N GLY A 10 -5.79 4.87 -8.40
CA GLY A 10 -6.03 6.19 -8.96
C GLY A 10 -4.75 6.88 -9.41
N LEU A 11 -3.72 6.83 -8.60
CA LEU A 11 -2.46 7.49 -8.91
C LEU A 11 -1.76 6.90 -10.14
N LEU A 12 -1.85 5.59 -10.31
CA LEU A 12 -1.14 4.90 -11.37
C LEU A 12 -2.06 4.54 -12.55
N SER A 13 -3.32 4.95 -12.49
CA SER A 13 -4.32 4.62 -13.52
C SER A 13 -4.45 3.12 -13.72
N LEU A 14 -4.42 2.38 -12.63
CA LEU A 14 -4.56 0.92 -12.65
C LEU A 14 -5.96 0.50 -12.27
N THR A 15 -6.34 -0.72 -12.68
CA THR A 15 -7.54 -1.33 -12.13
C THR A 15 -7.31 -1.65 -10.67
N HIS A 16 -8.40 -1.78 -9.91
CA HIS A 16 -8.30 -2.16 -8.50
C HIS A 16 -7.55 -3.48 -8.34
N ARG A 17 -7.80 -4.41 -9.24
CA ARG A 17 -7.15 -5.73 -9.20
C ARG A 17 -5.63 -5.62 -9.39
N SER A 18 -5.20 -4.83 -10.36
CA SER A 18 -3.78 -4.64 -10.62
C SER A 18 -3.11 -3.91 -9.48
N ALA A 19 -3.78 -2.89 -8.93
CA ALA A 19 -3.24 -2.13 -7.80
C ALA A 19 -3.11 -3.03 -6.57
N ASN A 20 -4.08 -3.91 -6.34
CA ASN A 20 -4.03 -4.83 -5.22
C ASN A 20 -2.82 -5.75 -5.30
N GLY A 21 -2.54 -6.26 -6.50
CA GLY A 21 -1.36 -7.10 -6.72
C GLY A 21 -0.06 -6.35 -6.49
N LEU A 22 0.01 -5.11 -6.96
CA LEU A 22 1.20 -4.29 -6.78
C LEU A 22 1.43 -3.97 -5.30
N VAL A 23 0.36 -3.61 -4.59
CA VAL A 23 0.45 -3.34 -3.15
C VAL A 23 0.92 -4.58 -2.40
N ALA A 24 0.42 -5.76 -2.77
CA ALA A 24 0.86 -7.00 -2.14
C ALA A 24 2.36 -7.23 -2.34
N GLN A 25 2.88 -6.93 -3.53
CA GLN A 25 4.32 -7.02 -3.77
C GLN A 25 5.11 -6.07 -2.89
N PHE A 26 4.62 -4.84 -2.75
CA PHE A 26 5.30 -3.86 -1.91
C PHE A 26 5.30 -4.27 -0.44
N VAL A 27 4.24 -4.90 0.02
CA VAL A 27 4.19 -5.44 1.37
C VAL A 27 5.24 -6.55 1.54
N GLU A 28 5.33 -7.44 0.57
CA GLU A 28 6.30 -8.53 0.60
C GLU A 28 7.75 -8.01 0.63
N LEU A 29 8.01 -6.93 -0.10
CA LEU A 29 9.33 -6.33 -0.16
C LEU A 29 9.65 -5.48 1.07
N GLY A 30 8.69 -5.29 1.97
CA GLY A 30 8.90 -4.49 3.16
C GLY A 30 8.81 -2.99 2.92
N ILE A 31 8.32 -2.58 1.75
CA ILE A 31 8.16 -1.16 1.42
C ILE A 31 6.89 -0.60 2.05
N LEU A 32 5.81 -1.40 2.03
CA LEU A 32 4.54 -1.03 2.63
C LEU A 32 4.21 -1.97 3.77
N GLU A 33 3.50 -1.43 4.75
CA GLU A 33 3.00 -2.23 5.87
C GLU A 33 1.51 -1.95 6.05
N GLU A 34 0.71 -3.00 6.10
CA GLU A 34 -0.72 -2.84 6.34
C GLU A 34 -0.97 -2.51 7.80
N ILE A 35 -1.80 -1.50 8.04
CA ILE A 35 -2.04 -1.01 9.38
C ILE A 35 -3.46 -1.26 9.88
N THR A 36 -4.38 -1.68 9.00
CA THR A 36 -5.78 -1.85 9.37
C THR A 36 -6.19 -3.27 9.68
N GLY A 37 -5.64 -4.24 8.96
CA GLY A 37 -6.03 -5.63 9.12
C GLY A 37 -7.43 -5.95 8.62
N TYR A 38 -8.11 -5.02 7.94
CA TYR A 38 -9.44 -5.23 7.40
C TYR A 38 -9.37 -5.89 6.04
N GLN A 39 -10.46 -6.57 5.64
CA GLN A 39 -10.56 -7.13 4.30
C GLN A 39 -10.92 -6.09 3.26
N ARG A 40 -11.51 -4.98 3.69
CA ARG A 40 -11.89 -3.87 2.83
C ARG A 40 -11.25 -2.60 3.34
N ASN A 41 -11.06 -1.64 2.44
CA ASN A 41 -10.50 -0.34 2.78
C ASN A 41 -9.18 -0.50 3.51
N ARG A 42 -8.36 -1.43 3.02
CA ARG A 42 -7.06 -1.69 3.63
C ARG A 42 -6.16 -0.48 3.44
N MET A 43 -5.54 -0.06 4.54
CA MET A 43 -4.64 1.08 4.54
C MET A 43 -3.22 0.60 4.77
N PHE A 44 -2.29 1.26 4.10
CA PHE A 44 -0.87 0.88 4.14
C PHE A 44 -0.03 2.12 4.40
N VAL A 45 1.09 1.93 5.07
CA VAL A 45 2.05 3.01 5.33
C VAL A 45 3.38 2.64 4.67
N PHE A 46 4.10 3.65 4.17
CA PHE A 46 5.42 3.45 3.57
C PHE A 46 6.43 3.21 4.68
N ARG A 47 6.74 1.95 4.90
CA ARG A 47 7.61 1.55 5.99
C ARG A 47 9.04 2.02 5.77
N LYS A 48 9.54 1.90 4.54
CA LYS A 48 10.89 2.32 4.21
C LYS A 48 11.07 3.81 4.44
N TYR A 49 10.04 4.58 4.13
CA TYR A 49 10.06 6.02 4.37
C TYR A 49 10.20 6.32 5.86
N LEU A 50 9.43 5.61 6.68
CA LEU A 50 9.50 5.78 8.13
C LEU A 50 10.88 5.39 8.66
N GLY A 51 11.49 4.37 8.09
CA GLY A 51 12.82 3.93 8.50
C GLY A 51 13.90 4.97 8.29
N LEU A 52 13.72 5.85 7.30
CA LEU A 52 14.69 6.90 7.05
C LEU A 52 14.67 7.97 8.14
N PHE A 53 13.55 8.14 8.79
CA PHE A 53 13.40 9.18 9.81
C PHE A 53 13.35 8.62 11.22
N GLY A 54 13.20 7.34 11.31
CA GLY A 54 13.09 6.68 12.59
C GLY A 54 14.34 5.98 12.96
#